data_7d7199e62d452c9941a81ad0d8bc35d8
#
_entry.id   7d7199e62d452c9941a81ad0d8bc35d8
#
_cell.length_a   1.000
_cell.length_b   1.000
_cell.length_c   1.000
_cell.angle_alpha   90.00
_cell.angle_beta   90.00
_cell.angle_gamma   90.00
#
_symmetry.space_group_name_H-M   'P 1'
#
loop_
_entity.id
_entity.type
_entity.pdbx_description
1 polymer ?
#
loop_
_entity_poly.entity_id
_entity_poly.type
_entity_poly.pdbx_seq_one_letter_code
_entity_poly.pdbx_strand_id
1 'polypeptide(L)'
;LRTNLGSRDQIWDMENLISEHDQYSLSMNPEAVTFTPIGTVHCDFGEPSDPKTMRNSLCTLEIDEKYLDALEGIEKYRYIFVIYHIHRALGYDLLVHPMGDESIPKRGLFATRTPRRPNPIGLTVVEVLNVEKNKITVTGLDALDKSPILDIKPYEEHFDSPRGVEAEKDPQHRPKDG
;
A
#
# COMPACT_ATOMS: atom_id res chain seq x y z
N LEU A 1 20.50 50.76 4.33
CA LEU A 1 19.22 50.05 4.15
C LEU A 1 19.51 48.76 3.38
N ARG A 2 19.64 47.66 4.12
CA ARG A 2 19.78 46.30 3.54
C ARG A 2 18.47 45.57 3.79
N THR A 3 17.76 45.26 2.74
CA THR A 3 16.62 44.37 2.75
C THR A 3 17.11 42.94 2.76
N ASN A 4 16.75 42.22 3.80
CA ASN A 4 17.02 40.79 3.99
C ASN A 4 15.94 40.00 3.24
N LEU A 5 16.28 39.35 2.16
CA LEU A 5 15.47 38.39 1.47
C LEU A 5 15.70 37.01 2.10
N GLY A 6 14.70 36.52 2.78
CA GLY A 6 14.72 35.20 3.40
C GLY A 6 14.87 34.09 2.36
N SER A 7 15.72 33.15 2.67
CA SER A 7 16.09 31.99 1.89
C SER A 7 14.91 31.05 1.64
N ARG A 8 14.52 30.90 0.40
CA ARG A 8 13.93 29.68 -0.14
C ARG A 8 15.10 28.76 -0.46
N ASP A 9 15.34 27.76 0.30
CA ASP A 9 16.15 26.60 -0.11
C ASP A 9 16.11 25.56 1.03
N GLN A 10 14.93 24.96 1.25
CA GLN A 10 14.88 23.61 1.78
C GLN A 10 14.50 22.68 0.61
N ILE A 11 15.42 22.61 -0.35
CA ILE A 11 15.47 21.47 -1.26
C ILE A 11 15.95 20.31 -0.38
N TRP A 12 15.09 19.32 -0.19
CA TRP A 12 15.42 18.07 0.47
C TRP A 12 16.60 17.46 -0.29
N ASP A 13 17.76 17.52 0.32
CA ASP A 13 18.97 16.90 -0.21
C ASP A 13 18.84 15.37 -0.04
N MET A 14 18.19 14.73 -1.01
CA MET A 14 17.98 13.28 -1.02
C MET A 14 19.28 12.48 -1.17
N GLU A 15 20.38 13.14 -1.50
CA GLU A 15 21.68 12.48 -1.70
C GLU A 15 22.34 12.07 -0.37
N ASN A 16 21.96 12.65 0.76
CA ASN A 16 22.58 12.38 2.07
C ASN A 16 21.86 11.35 2.95
N LEU A 17 20.76 10.74 2.47
CA LEU A 17 19.97 9.77 3.25
C LEU A 17 20.22 8.30 2.87
N ILE A 18 21.03 8.05 1.87
CA ILE A 18 21.34 6.68 1.43
C ILE A 18 22.63 6.23 2.15
N SER A 19 22.52 5.22 3.01
CA SER A 19 23.70 4.63 3.65
C SER A 19 24.62 3.99 2.62
N GLU A 20 25.94 3.87 2.92
CA GLU A 20 26.90 3.21 2.02
C GLU A 20 26.47 1.79 1.65
N HIS A 21 25.70 1.11 2.51
CA HIS A 21 25.17 -0.22 2.27
C HIS A 21 24.04 -0.22 1.21
N ASP A 22 23.22 0.84 1.19
CA ASP A 22 22.14 1.00 0.21
C ASP A 22 22.69 1.39 -1.17
N GLN A 23 23.78 2.18 -1.22
CA GLN A 23 24.46 2.51 -2.49
C GLN A 23 25.06 1.28 -3.16
N TYR A 24 25.55 0.31 -2.39
CA TYR A 24 26.10 -0.95 -2.93
C TYR A 24 25.03 -1.85 -3.57
N SER A 25 23.82 -1.86 -2.98
CA SER A 25 22.66 -2.59 -3.49
C SER A 25 22.13 -2.02 -4.82
N LEU A 26 22.11 -0.69 -4.96
CA LEU A 26 21.67 -0.02 -6.18
C LEU A 26 22.63 -0.17 -7.38
N SER A 27 23.92 -0.42 -7.11
CA SER A 27 24.93 -0.60 -8.17
C SER A 27 24.87 -1.94 -8.87
N MET A 28 24.18 -2.94 -8.30
CA MET A 28 24.17 -4.32 -8.80
C MET A 28 23.08 -4.59 -9.87
N ASN A 29 22.00 -3.79 -9.90
CA ASN A 29 20.99 -3.85 -10.95
C ASN A 29 20.26 -2.49 -11.08
N PRO A 30 20.69 -1.63 -12.01
CA PRO A 30 20.14 -0.27 -12.17
C PRO A 30 18.66 -0.25 -12.59
N GLU A 31 18.08 -1.38 -12.98
CA GLU A 31 16.67 -1.51 -13.31
C GLU A 31 15.83 -2.03 -12.12
N ALA A 32 16.46 -2.49 -11.04
CA ALA A 32 15.78 -3.03 -9.87
C ALA A 32 15.63 -1.98 -8.77
N VAL A 33 14.42 -1.84 -8.25
CA VAL A 33 14.14 -1.04 -7.04
C VAL A 33 13.91 -2.01 -5.88
N THR A 34 14.67 -1.85 -4.80
CA THR A 34 14.57 -2.72 -3.62
C THR A 34 13.88 -1.98 -2.48
N PHE A 35 12.92 -2.63 -1.85
CA PHE A 35 12.25 -2.13 -0.65
C PHE A 35 12.57 -3.02 0.55
N THR A 36 12.79 -2.40 1.71
CA THR A 36 12.92 -3.10 2.99
C THR A 36 11.56 -3.14 3.67
N PRO A 37 11.01 -4.33 3.98
CA PRO A 37 9.79 -4.41 4.76
C PRO A 37 9.95 -3.74 6.13
N ILE A 38 8.88 -3.08 6.58
CA ILE A 38 8.82 -2.45 7.90
C ILE A 38 8.08 -3.31 8.92
N GLY A 39 7.50 -4.42 8.50
CA GLY A 39 6.71 -5.31 9.34
C GLY A 39 6.01 -6.40 8.53
N THR A 40 5.11 -7.11 9.19
CA THR A 40 4.42 -8.28 8.64
C THR A 40 2.92 -8.23 8.97
N VAL A 41 2.10 -8.67 8.01
CA VAL A 41 0.65 -8.86 8.21
C VAL A 41 0.42 -10.23 8.86
N HIS A 42 -0.41 -10.28 9.89
CA HIS A 42 -0.94 -11.50 10.49
C HIS A 42 -2.47 -11.53 10.33
N CYS A 43 -2.99 -12.56 9.72
CA CYS A 43 -4.42 -12.79 9.51
C CYS A 43 -4.71 -14.28 9.32
N ASP A 44 -6.00 -14.63 9.27
CA ASP A 44 -6.43 -16.04 9.15
C ASP A 44 -6.30 -16.62 7.72
N PHE A 45 -5.92 -15.80 6.73
CA PHE A 45 -5.89 -16.22 5.33
C PHE A 45 -4.45 -16.50 4.86
N GLY A 46 -4.06 -17.77 4.89
CA GLY A 46 -2.80 -18.24 4.30
C GLY A 46 -2.86 -18.40 2.78
N GLU A 47 -4.05 -18.53 2.19
CA GLU A 47 -4.31 -18.67 0.76
C GLU A 47 -5.38 -17.66 0.31
N PRO A 48 -5.41 -17.30 -1.00
CA PRO A 48 -6.42 -16.41 -1.55
C PRO A 48 -7.84 -16.90 -1.27
N SER A 49 -8.69 -16.00 -0.82
CA SER A 49 -10.10 -16.24 -0.54
C SER A 49 -10.95 -15.13 -1.14
N ASP A 50 -12.27 -15.20 -0.96
CA ASP A 50 -13.14 -14.12 -1.40
C ASP A 50 -12.74 -12.77 -0.77
N PRO A 51 -12.47 -11.73 -1.57
CA PRO A 51 -11.98 -10.44 -1.05
C PRO A 51 -12.92 -9.78 -0.04
N LYS A 52 -14.24 -9.99 -0.18
CA LYS A 52 -15.23 -9.44 0.75
C LYS A 52 -15.11 -10.10 2.13
N THR A 53 -14.92 -11.42 2.15
CA THR A 53 -14.70 -12.18 3.38
C THR A 53 -13.39 -11.76 4.04
N MET A 54 -12.30 -11.62 3.27
CA MET A 54 -11.01 -11.18 3.78
C MET A 54 -11.10 -9.80 4.42
N ARG A 55 -11.74 -8.83 3.75
CA ARG A 55 -11.90 -7.46 4.23
C ARG A 55 -12.76 -7.34 5.49
N ASN A 56 -13.69 -8.26 5.72
CA ASN A 56 -14.52 -8.28 6.92
C ASN A 56 -13.82 -8.92 8.13
N SER A 57 -12.62 -9.46 7.95
CA SER A 57 -11.85 -10.11 9.00
C SER A 57 -10.89 -9.16 9.68
N LEU A 58 -10.45 -9.55 10.87
CA LEU A 58 -9.42 -8.82 11.60
C LEU A 58 -8.04 -9.24 11.11
N CYS A 59 -7.17 -8.25 10.99
CA CYS A 59 -5.74 -8.47 10.76
C CYS A 59 -4.92 -7.70 11.79
N THR A 60 -3.73 -8.18 12.07
CA THR A 60 -2.74 -7.47 12.88
C THR A 60 -1.56 -7.10 11.99
N LEU A 61 -1.23 -5.83 11.97
CA LEU A 61 0.00 -5.33 11.38
C LEU A 61 1.05 -5.33 12.49
N GLU A 62 2.04 -6.20 12.42
CA GLU A 62 3.16 -6.23 13.35
C GLU A 62 4.35 -5.51 12.73
N ILE A 63 4.67 -4.34 13.28
CA ILE A 63 5.77 -3.49 12.82
C ILE A 63 7.05 -3.89 13.53
N ASP A 64 8.17 -3.94 12.82
CA ASP A 64 9.47 -4.26 13.41
C ASP A 64 9.79 -3.28 14.55
N GLU A 65 10.32 -3.79 15.66
CA GLU A 65 10.60 -2.99 16.88
C GLU A 65 11.50 -1.77 16.61
N LYS A 66 12.41 -1.85 15.64
CA LYS A 66 13.27 -0.74 15.26
C LYS A 66 12.51 0.48 14.71
N TYR A 67 11.24 0.31 14.34
CA TYR A 67 10.35 1.36 13.84
C TYR A 67 9.25 1.75 14.85
N LEU A 68 9.35 1.32 16.09
CA LEU A 68 8.32 1.57 17.12
C LEU A 68 8.02 3.07 17.27
N ASP A 69 9.04 3.91 17.32
CA ASP A 69 8.88 5.35 17.47
C ASP A 69 8.19 6.01 16.26
N ALA A 70 8.24 5.38 15.09
CA ALA A 70 7.55 5.86 13.90
C ALA A 70 6.02 5.66 13.97
N LEU A 71 5.52 4.89 14.93
CA LEU A 71 4.08 4.70 15.16
C LEU A 71 3.47 5.79 16.06
N GLU A 72 4.26 6.70 16.63
CA GLU A 72 3.74 7.74 17.50
C GLU A 72 2.69 8.59 16.77
N GLY A 73 1.48 8.64 17.33
CA GLY A 73 0.36 9.41 16.78
C GLY A 73 -0.51 8.65 15.77
N ILE A 74 -0.15 7.43 15.37
CA ILE A 74 -0.96 6.65 14.41
C ILE A 74 -2.34 6.31 14.98
N GLU A 75 -2.47 6.20 16.30
CA GLU A 75 -3.73 5.94 17.01
C GLU A 75 -4.78 7.05 16.87
N LYS A 76 -4.37 8.23 16.38
CA LYS A 76 -5.27 9.38 16.14
C LYS A 76 -6.04 9.25 14.83
N TYR A 77 -5.59 8.36 13.95
CA TYR A 77 -6.20 8.16 12.63
C TYR A 77 -7.14 6.96 12.65
N ARG A 78 -8.37 7.18 12.24
CA ARG A 78 -9.35 6.10 12.07
C ARG A 78 -9.03 5.21 10.88
N TYR A 79 -8.48 5.80 9.82
CA TYR A 79 -8.12 5.07 8.59
C TYR A 79 -6.67 5.31 8.25
N ILE A 80 -6.02 4.26 7.77
CA ILE A 80 -4.66 4.31 7.25
C ILE A 80 -4.58 3.55 5.92
N PHE A 81 -3.64 3.96 5.06
CA PHE A 81 -3.19 3.14 3.95
C PHE A 81 -2.19 2.10 4.45
N VAL A 82 -2.36 0.87 4.00
CA VAL A 82 -1.36 -0.18 4.12
C VAL A 82 -0.82 -0.49 2.73
N ILE A 83 0.47 -0.34 2.56
CA ILE A 83 1.20 -0.69 1.34
C ILE A 83 1.99 -1.96 1.65
N TYR A 84 1.75 -3.01 0.87
CA TYR A 84 2.30 -4.32 1.16
C TYR A 84 2.71 -5.07 -0.11
N HIS A 85 3.62 -6.03 0.03
CA HIS A 85 3.99 -6.93 -1.05
C HIS A 85 2.98 -8.08 -1.16
N ILE A 86 2.39 -8.25 -2.34
CA ILE A 86 1.52 -9.40 -2.64
C ILE A 86 2.43 -10.61 -2.94
N HIS A 87 3.06 -11.12 -1.90
CA HIS A 87 4.23 -12.00 -1.94
C HIS A 87 4.01 -13.36 -2.61
N ARG A 88 2.75 -13.77 -2.81
CA ARG A 88 2.39 -15.02 -3.50
C ARG A 88 1.94 -14.82 -4.94
N ALA A 89 1.85 -13.58 -5.43
CA ALA A 89 1.52 -13.32 -6.82
C ALA A 89 2.72 -13.59 -7.71
N LEU A 90 2.57 -14.53 -8.64
CA LEU A 90 3.61 -14.91 -9.61
C LEU A 90 3.16 -14.60 -11.02
N GLY A 91 4.06 -13.99 -11.80
CA GLY A 91 3.82 -13.63 -13.19
C GLY A 91 2.70 -12.61 -13.37
N TYR A 92 2.45 -12.21 -14.60
CA TYR A 92 1.36 -11.30 -14.96
C TYR A 92 1.04 -11.41 -16.44
N ASP A 93 -0.19 -11.02 -16.80
CA ASP A 93 -0.64 -10.84 -18.17
C ASP A 93 -0.97 -9.37 -18.42
N LEU A 94 -0.64 -8.84 -19.60
CA LEU A 94 -0.92 -7.43 -19.93
C LEU A 94 -2.42 -7.14 -20.12
N LEU A 95 -3.19 -8.17 -20.50
CA LEU A 95 -4.65 -8.12 -20.63
C LEU A 95 -5.28 -9.21 -19.78
N VAL A 96 -6.18 -8.82 -18.89
CA VAL A 96 -6.81 -9.73 -17.93
C VAL A 96 -8.34 -9.58 -17.96
N HIS A 97 -9.06 -10.66 -17.65
CA HIS A 97 -10.48 -10.59 -17.34
C HIS A 97 -10.64 -10.05 -15.91
N PRO A 98 -11.42 -8.97 -15.71
CA PRO A 98 -11.72 -8.46 -14.36
C PRO A 98 -12.28 -9.59 -13.47
N MET A 99 -11.76 -9.71 -12.25
CA MET A 99 -12.13 -10.78 -11.28
C MET A 99 -11.99 -12.22 -11.80
N GLY A 100 -11.30 -12.44 -12.91
CA GLY A 100 -11.19 -13.75 -13.55
C GLY A 100 -12.47 -14.19 -14.29
N ASP A 101 -13.45 -13.30 -14.45
CA ASP A 101 -14.71 -13.59 -15.13
C ASP A 101 -14.54 -13.45 -16.66
N GLU A 102 -14.51 -14.60 -17.35
CA GLU A 102 -14.35 -14.66 -18.81
C GLU A 102 -15.52 -14.07 -19.59
N SER A 103 -16.67 -13.86 -18.96
CA SER A 103 -17.82 -13.18 -19.56
C SER A 103 -17.60 -11.66 -19.70
N ILE A 104 -16.65 -11.11 -18.96
CA ILE A 104 -16.29 -9.69 -19.02
C ILE A 104 -15.12 -9.52 -19.99
N PRO A 105 -15.20 -8.57 -20.94
CA PRO A 105 -14.11 -8.30 -21.86
C PRO A 105 -12.78 -8.03 -21.15
N LYS A 106 -11.67 -8.54 -21.71
CA LYS A 106 -10.34 -8.27 -21.19
C LYS A 106 -10.05 -6.77 -21.14
N ARG A 107 -9.30 -6.36 -20.13
CA ARG A 107 -8.84 -4.99 -19.93
C ARG A 107 -7.35 -4.96 -19.70
N GLY A 108 -6.75 -3.80 -19.93
CA GLY A 108 -5.35 -3.57 -19.57
C GLY A 108 -5.12 -3.82 -18.07
N LEU A 109 -4.05 -4.48 -17.74
CA LEU A 109 -3.66 -4.83 -16.38
C LEU A 109 -3.79 -3.65 -15.41
N PHE A 110 -3.31 -2.47 -15.82
CA PHE A 110 -3.32 -1.27 -14.97
C PHE A 110 -4.71 -0.62 -14.82
N ALA A 111 -5.69 -1.04 -15.63
CA ALA A 111 -7.09 -0.69 -15.45
C ALA A 111 -7.84 -1.67 -14.52
N THR A 112 -7.13 -2.52 -13.79
CA THR A 112 -7.67 -3.51 -12.85
C THR A 112 -6.89 -3.49 -11.55
N ARG A 113 -7.42 -4.14 -10.52
CA ARG A 113 -6.76 -4.34 -9.22
C ARG A 113 -6.30 -5.78 -9.00
N THR A 114 -6.10 -6.54 -10.09
CA THR A 114 -5.58 -7.92 -9.98
C THR A 114 -4.24 -7.95 -9.25
N PRO A 115 -3.96 -8.97 -8.42
CA PRO A 115 -2.72 -9.08 -7.65
C PRO A 115 -1.50 -9.41 -8.51
N ARG A 116 -1.69 -10.10 -9.65
CA ARG A 116 -0.60 -10.50 -10.55
C ARG A 116 -0.17 -9.31 -11.41
N ARG A 117 0.91 -8.66 -11.01
CA ARG A 117 1.41 -7.39 -11.58
C ARG A 117 2.93 -7.44 -11.75
N PRO A 118 3.53 -6.61 -12.64
CA PRO A 118 4.99 -6.47 -12.74
C PRO A 118 5.63 -6.15 -11.38
N ASN A 119 5.02 -5.23 -10.63
CA ASN A 119 5.34 -4.96 -9.24
C ASN A 119 4.09 -5.34 -8.42
N PRO A 120 4.07 -6.49 -7.73
CA PRO A 120 2.91 -6.97 -7.01
C PRO A 120 2.76 -6.23 -5.66
N ILE A 121 2.46 -4.94 -5.76
CA ILE A 121 2.25 -4.05 -4.61
C ILE A 121 0.75 -3.91 -4.36
N GLY A 122 0.33 -4.23 -3.14
CA GLY A 122 -1.01 -3.99 -2.62
C GLY A 122 -1.10 -2.61 -1.99
N LEU A 123 -2.25 -1.97 -2.12
CA LEU A 123 -2.60 -0.71 -1.48
C LEU A 123 -4.05 -0.78 -1.02
N THR A 124 -4.26 -0.75 0.28
CA THR A 124 -5.59 -0.86 0.87
C THR A 124 -5.76 0.16 1.99
N VAL A 125 -6.90 0.85 1.99
CA VAL A 125 -7.34 1.66 3.14
C VAL A 125 -7.99 0.72 4.14
N VAL A 126 -7.54 0.78 5.40
CA VAL A 126 -8.03 -0.06 6.49
C VAL A 126 -8.50 0.81 7.65
N GLU A 127 -9.45 0.30 8.43
CA GLU A 127 -9.87 0.93 9.69
C GLU A 127 -8.98 0.44 10.82
N VAL A 128 -8.42 1.37 11.58
CA VAL A 128 -7.64 1.10 12.79
C VAL A 128 -8.60 0.86 13.95
N LEU A 129 -8.51 -0.30 14.56
CA LEU A 129 -9.36 -0.69 15.69
C LEU A 129 -8.63 -0.57 17.02
N ASN A 130 -7.33 -0.89 17.04
CA ASN A 130 -6.50 -0.82 18.23
C ASN A 130 -5.02 -0.68 17.85
N VAL A 131 -4.26 0.02 18.69
CA VAL A 131 -2.80 0.12 18.58
C VAL A 131 -2.21 -0.27 19.93
N GLU A 132 -1.38 -1.31 19.94
CA GLU A 132 -0.69 -1.78 21.14
C GLU A 132 0.77 -2.05 20.83
N LYS A 133 1.65 -1.19 21.35
CA LYS A 133 3.09 -1.20 21.07
C LYS A 133 3.33 -1.17 19.53
N ASN A 134 3.97 -2.21 19.01
CA ASN A 134 4.27 -2.37 17.59
C ASN A 134 3.18 -3.11 16.80
N LYS A 135 2.00 -3.32 17.39
CA LYS A 135 0.88 -4.05 16.76
C LYS A 135 -0.31 -3.13 16.52
N ILE A 136 -0.80 -3.12 15.29
CA ILE A 136 -1.99 -2.37 14.89
C ILE A 136 -3.04 -3.38 14.45
N THR A 137 -4.15 -3.46 15.18
CA THR A 137 -5.30 -4.28 14.78
C THR A 137 -6.17 -3.49 13.82
N VAL A 138 -6.45 -4.06 12.67
CA VAL A 138 -7.21 -3.41 11.59
C VAL A 138 -8.29 -4.31 11.02
N THR A 139 -9.26 -3.71 10.34
CA THR A 139 -10.20 -4.40 9.45
C THR A 139 -10.20 -3.72 8.09
N GLY A 140 -10.67 -4.42 7.05
CA GLY A 140 -10.68 -3.89 5.68
C GLY A 140 -9.49 -4.33 4.82
N LEU A 141 -8.55 -5.11 5.37
CA LEU A 141 -7.37 -5.56 4.64
C LEU A 141 -7.66 -6.83 3.84
N ASP A 142 -7.14 -6.89 2.62
CA ASP A 142 -7.22 -8.05 1.72
C ASP A 142 -5.84 -8.67 1.41
N ALA A 143 -4.92 -8.53 2.35
CA ALA A 143 -3.61 -9.18 2.29
C ALA A 143 -3.65 -10.61 2.84
N LEU A 144 -2.75 -11.46 2.39
CA LEU A 144 -2.55 -12.78 2.96
C LEU A 144 -1.68 -12.71 4.22
N ASP A 145 -1.81 -13.74 5.07
CA ASP A 145 -0.90 -13.92 6.20
C ASP A 145 0.56 -13.90 5.75
N LYS A 146 1.42 -13.29 6.54
CA LYS A 146 2.85 -13.07 6.28
C LYS A 146 3.16 -12.15 5.09
N SER A 147 2.20 -11.39 4.58
CA SER A 147 2.50 -10.36 3.59
C SER A 147 3.45 -9.31 4.21
N PRO A 148 4.61 -9.04 3.57
CA PRO A 148 5.52 -7.99 4.02
C PRO A 148 4.86 -6.61 3.88
N ILE A 149 4.89 -5.81 4.94
CA ILE A 149 4.42 -4.42 4.94
C ILE A 149 5.59 -3.56 4.44
N LEU A 150 5.33 -2.75 3.41
CA LEU A 150 6.32 -1.85 2.82
C LEU A 150 6.23 -0.44 3.39
N ASP A 151 5.01 0.05 3.68
CA ASP A 151 4.77 1.37 4.21
C ASP A 151 3.38 1.48 4.84
N ILE A 152 3.19 2.45 5.72
CA ILE A 152 1.91 2.84 6.30
C ILE A 152 1.80 4.37 6.20
N LYS A 153 0.63 4.87 5.77
CA LYS A 153 0.35 6.30 5.74
C LYS A 153 -1.02 6.60 6.34
N PRO A 154 -1.19 7.69 7.07
CA PRO A 154 -2.52 8.13 7.47
C PRO A 154 -3.37 8.42 6.22
N TYR A 155 -4.67 8.09 6.30
CA TYR A 155 -5.64 8.56 5.30
C TYR A 155 -6.11 9.96 5.67
N GLU A 156 -5.93 10.90 4.76
CA GLU A 156 -6.36 12.28 4.93
C GLU A 156 -7.29 12.69 3.78
N GLU A 157 -8.60 12.82 4.08
CA GLU A 157 -9.64 13.04 3.08
C GLU A 157 -9.34 14.21 2.11
N HIS A 158 -8.74 15.28 2.60
CA HIS A 158 -8.45 16.45 1.78
C HIS A 158 -7.30 16.25 0.77
N PHE A 159 -6.43 15.25 1.01
CA PHE A 159 -5.38 14.85 0.09
C PHE A 159 -5.79 13.66 -0.77
N ASP A 160 -6.47 12.69 -0.16
CA ASP A 160 -6.66 11.37 -0.73
C ASP A 160 -7.99 11.23 -1.48
N SER A 161 -8.97 12.12 -1.20
CA SER A 161 -10.25 12.13 -1.89
C SER A 161 -10.32 13.27 -2.91
N PRO A 162 -10.37 12.97 -4.21
CA PRO A 162 -10.56 13.99 -5.24
C PRO A 162 -11.91 14.70 -5.05
N ARG A 163 -11.90 16.01 -4.93
CA ARG A 163 -13.12 16.80 -4.71
C ARG A 163 -14.01 16.78 -5.94
N GLY A 164 -15.30 16.40 -5.75
CA GLY A 164 -16.35 16.54 -6.77
C GLY A 164 -16.14 15.73 -8.04
N VAL A 165 -15.34 14.66 -7.97
CA VAL A 165 -15.05 13.80 -9.11
C VAL A 165 -15.69 12.44 -8.90
N GLU A 166 -16.51 12.01 -9.86
CA GLU A 166 -16.90 10.61 -9.95
C GLU A 166 -15.64 9.78 -10.28
N ALA A 167 -15.38 8.74 -9.50
CA ALA A 167 -14.18 7.90 -9.66
C ALA A 167 -14.15 7.17 -11.01
N GLU A 168 -15.29 7.00 -11.65
CA GLU A 168 -15.44 6.29 -12.91
C GLU A 168 -16.05 7.20 -13.97
N LYS A 169 -15.41 7.26 -15.15
CA LYS A 169 -15.94 7.95 -16.31
C LYS A 169 -17.00 7.15 -17.06
N ASP A 170 -17.04 5.82 -16.84
CA ASP A 170 -17.99 4.91 -17.49
C ASP A 170 -18.86 4.22 -16.42
N PRO A 171 -20.17 4.57 -16.33
CA PRO A 171 -21.10 3.95 -15.38
C PRO A 171 -21.30 2.45 -15.59
N GLN A 172 -21.00 1.91 -16.78
CA GLN A 172 -21.14 0.47 -17.07
C GLN A 172 -20.00 -0.35 -16.45
N HIS A 173 -19.02 0.34 -15.86
CA HIS A 173 -17.84 -0.30 -15.26
C HIS A 173 -18.04 -0.73 -13.81
N ARG A 174 -19.11 -0.32 -13.16
CA ARG A 174 -19.37 -0.71 -11.76
C ARG A 174 -19.60 -2.22 -11.67
N PRO A 175 -18.91 -2.93 -10.75
CA PRO A 175 -19.31 -4.27 -10.38
C PRO A 175 -20.78 -4.20 -9.99
N LYS A 176 -21.61 -5.07 -10.56
CA LYS A 176 -22.98 -5.19 -10.10
C LYS A 176 -22.91 -5.61 -8.64
N ASP A 177 -23.40 -4.73 -7.76
CA ASP A 177 -23.50 -5.00 -6.34
C ASP A 177 -24.25 -6.33 -6.17
N GLY A 178 -23.53 -7.33 -5.66
CA GLY A 178 -24.09 -8.62 -5.28
C GLY A 178 -24.39 -8.64 -3.79
#